data_7eec4813335d8d588c618e922300d21c
#
_entry.id   7eec4813335d8d588c618e922300d21c
#
_cell.length_a   1.000
_cell.length_b   1.000
_cell.length_c   1.000
_cell.angle_alpha   90.00
_cell.angle_beta   90.00
_cell.angle_gamma   90.00
#
_symmetry.space_group_name_H-M   'P 1'
#
loop_
_entity.id
_entity.type
_entity.pdbx_description
1 polymer ?
#
loop_
_entity_poly.entity_id
_entity_poly.type
_entity_poly.pdbx_seq_one_letter_code
_entity_poly.pdbx_strand_id
1 'polypeptide(L)'
;MLGSLTVEDTATRQRDIALSPVTLPSLILTEQFRDARSVFRLSKSIFEVKRIKLIAEKTNDLFGKVINIISRAFYMVFWLLDNIYIVMKMVNISTAEQRLLVKTVSRRFQIVGQLLFLIYCVKTLRRTYTDESDLKGAALNKMTVKYFRESLAVIYRLRRDYLLNIVRAFCDFVICVN
;
A
#
# COMPACT_ATOMS: atom_id res chain seq x y z
N MET A 1 17.49 -48.18 8.10
CA MET A 1 16.65 -48.27 6.89
C MET A 1 15.77 -47.02 6.83
N LEU A 2 16.18 -46.01 6.11
CA LEU A 2 15.39 -44.79 5.85
C LEU A 2 14.69 -45.05 4.52
N GLY A 3 13.37 -45.31 4.57
CA GLY A 3 12.55 -45.47 3.39
C GLY A 3 12.50 -44.13 2.61
N SER A 4 13.01 -44.15 1.38
CA SER A 4 12.87 -43.07 0.42
C SER A 4 11.38 -42.89 0.10
N LEU A 5 10.75 -41.85 0.65
CA LEU A 5 9.46 -41.37 0.18
C LEU A 5 9.64 -40.94 -1.28
N THR A 6 9.03 -41.70 -2.18
CA THR A 6 9.10 -41.41 -3.61
C THR A 6 8.29 -40.15 -3.94
N VAL A 7 8.73 -39.43 -4.96
CA VAL A 7 8.08 -38.20 -5.45
C VAL A 7 6.61 -38.44 -5.82
N GLU A 8 6.25 -39.67 -6.16
CA GLU A 8 4.87 -40.11 -6.41
C GLU A 8 3.96 -40.03 -5.18
N ASP A 9 4.46 -40.36 -3.98
CA ASP A 9 3.67 -40.31 -2.74
C ASP A 9 3.29 -38.88 -2.34
N THR A 10 4.17 -37.92 -2.64
CA THR A 10 3.89 -36.49 -2.39
C THR A 10 2.89 -35.93 -3.40
N ALA A 11 2.95 -36.34 -4.66
CA ALA A 11 2.02 -35.88 -5.70
C ALA A 11 0.59 -36.47 -5.51
N THR A 12 0.48 -37.72 -5.06
CA THR A 12 -0.80 -38.36 -4.73
C THR A 12 -1.42 -37.70 -3.49
N ARG A 13 -0.64 -37.48 -2.44
CA ARG A 13 -1.09 -36.79 -1.22
C ARG A 13 -1.56 -35.38 -1.47
N GLN A 14 -0.91 -34.64 -2.39
CA GLN A 14 -1.32 -33.31 -2.80
C GLN A 14 -2.64 -33.30 -3.61
N ARG A 15 -2.88 -34.36 -4.42
CA ARG A 15 -4.17 -34.53 -5.13
C ARG A 15 -5.30 -34.88 -4.18
N ASP A 16 -5.07 -35.74 -3.19
CA ASP A 16 -6.08 -36.13 -2.21
C ASP A 16 -6.48 -34.99 -1.27
N ILE A 17 -5.55 -34.10 -0.92
CA ILE A 17 -5.85 -32.89 -0.18
C ILE A 17 -6.66 -31.90 -1.04
N ALA A 18 -6.42 -31.83 -2.36
CA ALA A 18 -7.15 -30.95 -3.27
C ALA A 18 -8.58 -31.43 -3.57
N LEU A 19 -8.86 -32.72 -3.35
CA LEU A 19 -10.15 -33.36 -3.67
C LEU A 19 -11.06 -33.58 -2.46
N SER A 20 -10.69 -33.10 -1.26
CA SER A 20 -11.60 -33.25 -0.12
C SER A 20 -12.83 -32.36 -0.33
N PRO A 21 -14.07 -32.88 -0.14
CA PRO A 21 -15.31 -32.15 -0.42
C PRO A 21 -15.51 -30.88 0.42
N VAL A 22 -14.69 -30.66 1.43
CA VAL A 22 -14.71 -29.49 2.30
C VAL A 22 -13.76 -28.38 1.82
N THR A 23 -12.66 -28.74 1.13
CA THR A 23 -11.65 -27.75 0.67
C THR A 23 -12.05 -27.06 -0.63
N LEU A 24 -12.78 -27.75 -1.51
CA LEU A 24 -13.22 -27.19 -2.79
C LEU A 24 -14.16 -25.98 -2.64
N PRO A 25 -15.24 -26.01 -1.82
CA PRO A 25 -16.11 -24.85 -1.65
C PRO A 25 -15.39 -23.69 -0.94
N SER A 26 -14.48 -23.96 -0.01
CA SER A 26 -13.71 -22.89 0.66
C SER A 26 -12.73 -22.21 -0.28
N LEU A 27 -12.10 -22.92 -1.21
CA LEU A 27 -11.23 -22.33 -2.24
C LEU A 27 -12.02 -21.49 -3.24
N ILE A 28 -13.17 -21.97 -3.70
CA ILE A 28 -14.06 -21.22 -4.60
C ILE A 28 -14.55 -19.95 -3.92
N LEU A 29 -14.99 -20.05 -2.67
CA LEU A 29 -15.45 -18.89 -1.89
C LEU A 29 -14.34 -17.85 -1.69
N THR A 30 -13.12 -18.31 -1.38
CA THR A 30 -11.95 -17.44 -1.23
C THR A 30 -11.61 -16.70 -2.54
N GLU A 31 -11.71 -17.38 -3.68
CA GLU A 31 -11.50 -16.76 -4.99
C GLU A 31 -12.60 -15.73 -5.30
N GLN A 32 -13.87 -16.07 -5.04
CA GLN A 32 -14.99 -15.13 -5.25
C GLN A 32 -14.86 -13.89 -4.37
N PHE A 33 -14.49 -14.03 -3.10
CA PHE A 33 -14.22 -12.88 -2.23
C PHE A 33 -13.04 -12.05 -2.71
N ARG A 34 -11.97 -12.68 -3.22
CA ARG A 34 -10.84 -11.97 -3.81
C ARG A 34 -11.25 -11.19 -5.04
N ASP A 35 -12.05 -11.76 -5.92
CA ASP A 35 -12.54 -11.11 -7.14
C ASP A 35 -13.53 -9.97 -6.80
N ALA A 36 -14.44 -10.16 -5.85
CA ALA A 36 -15.32 -9.10 -5.34
C ALA A 36 -14.52 -7.92 -4.75
N ARG A 37 -13.49 -8.20 -3.92
CA ARG A 37 -12.59 -7.15 -3.41
C ARG A 37 -11.86 -6.40 -4.51
N SER A 38 -11.56 -7.08 -5.61
CA SER A 38 -10.90 -6.48 -6.76
C SER A 38 -11.84 -5.53 -7.52
N VAL A 39 -13.11 -5.87 -7.68
CA VAL A 39 -14.13 -4.98 -8.26
C VAL A 39 -14.29 -3.70 -7.44
N PHE A 40 -14.30 -3.79 -6.11
CA PHE A 40 -14.32 -2.61 -5.24
C PHE A 40 -13.08 -1.69 -5.35
N ARG A 41 -12.01 -2.18 -5.97
CA ARG A 41 -10.80 -1.39 -6.20
C ARG A 41 -10.80 -0.60 -7.51
N LEU A 42 -11.76 -0.85 -8.41
CA LEU A 42 -11.83 -0.19 -9.73
C LEU A 42 -11.82 1.35 -9.63
N SER A 43 -12.47 1.90 -8.61
CA SER A 43 -12.54 3.36 -8.38
C SER A 43 -11.32 3.97 -7.69
N LYS A 44 -10.36 3.15 -7.18
CA LYS A 44 -9.22 3.69 -6.41
C LYS A 44 -8.29 4.58 -7.21
N SER A 45 -8.11 4.30 -8.50
CA SER A 45 -7.31 5.15 -9.40
C SER A 45 -7.86 6.58 -9.47
N ILE A 46 -9.18 6.74 -9.50
CA ILE A 46 -9.85 8.05 -9.51
C ILE A 46 -9.59 8.80 -8.20
N PHE A 47 -9.63 8.12 -7.07
CA PHE A 47 -9.33 8.72 -5.76
C PHE A 47 -7.87 9.19 -5.66
N GLU A 48 -6.93 8.49 -6.29
CA GLU A 48 -5.53 8.93 -6.30
C GLU A 48 -5.36 10.23 -7.13
N VAL A 49 -6.07 10.41 -8.23
CA VAL A 49 -6.08 11.68 -8.98
C VAL A 49 -6.57 12.84 -8.10
N LYS A 50 -7.67 12.65 -7.39
CA LYS A 50 -8.18 13.67 -6.45
C LYS A 50 -7.17 14.00 -5.35
N ARG A 51 -6.48 13.00 -4.81
CA ARG A 51 -5.42 13.19 -3.81
C ARG A 51 -4.23 13.97 -4.35
N ILE A 52 -3.78 13.65 -5.57
CA ILE A 52 -2.70 14.40 -6.24
C ILE A 52 -3.07 15.88 -6.36
N LYS A 53 -4.29 16.20 -6.81
CA LYS A 53 -4.78 17.57 -6.90
C LYS A 53 -4.76 18.28 -5.54
N LEU A 54 -5.28 17.65 -4.50
CA LEU A 54 -5.28 18.22 -3.14
C LEU A 54 -3.85 18.47 -2.61
N ILE A 55 -2.89 17.58 -2.88
CA ILE A 55 -1.50 17.76 -2.48
C ILE A 55 -0.87 18.91 -3.27
N ALA A 56 -1.17 19.02 -4.56
CA ALA A 56 -0.68 20.11 -5.41
C ALA A 56 -1.12 21.48 -4.92
N GLU A 57 -2.33 21.60 -4.38
CA GLU A 57 -2.89 22.86 -3.90
C GLU A 57 -2.43 23.24 -2.49
N LYS A 58 -2.25 22.27 -1.57
CA LYS A 58 -2.13 22.53 -0.13
C LYS A 58 -0.71 22.58 0.44
N THR A 59 0.28 22.05 -0.29
CA THR A 59 1.61 21.82 0.31
C THR A 59 2.61 22.91 -0.10
N ASN A 60 3.20 23.60 0.86
CA ASN A 60 4.23 24.63 0.63
C ASN A 60 5.65 24.03 0.53
N ASP A 61 5.90 22.82 1.05
CA ASP A 61 7.20 22.15 0.93
C ASP A 61 7.33 21.52 -0.47
N LEU A 62 8.09 22.16 -1.36
CA LEU A 62 8.25 21.74 -2.75
C LEU A 62 8.78 20.31 -2.87
N PHE A 63 9.81 19.94 -2.12
CA PHE A 63 10.41 18.59 -2.20
C PHE A 63 9.47 17.50 -1.68
N GLY A 64 8.84 17.72 -0.51
CA GLY A 64 7.86 16.80 0.04
C GLY A 64 6.63 16.65 -0.86
N LYS A 65 6.19 17.74 -1.47
CA LYS A 65 5.10 17.78 -2.45
C LYS A 65 5.42 16.91 -3.66
N VAL A 66 6.59 17.13 -4.28
CA VAL A 66 7.01 16.37 -5.48
C VAL A 66 7.10 14.87 -5.20
N ILE A 67 7.79 14.45 -4.12
CA ILE A 67 7.90 13.04 -3.76
C ILE A 67 6.51 12.41 -3.52
N ASN A 68 5.63 13.11 -2.81
CA ASN A 68 4.29 12.61 -2.52
C ASN A 68 3.45 12.49 -3.80
N ILE A 69 3.51 13.47 -4.70
CA ILE A 69 2.81 13.42 -6.00
C ILE A 69 3.34 12.25 -6.84
N ILE A 70 4.66 12.07 -6.95
CA ILE A 70 5.27 10.98 -7.70
C ILE A 70 4.84 9.63 -7.10
N SER A 71 4.90 9.47 -5.77
CA SER A 71 4.43 8.26 -5.10
C SER A 71 2.98 7.95 -5.44
N ARG A 72 2.08 8.95 -5.42
CA ARG A 72 0.66 8.80 -5.77
C ARG A 72 0.45 8.46 -7.24
N ALA A 73 1.28 9.01 -8.14
CA ALA A 73 1.26 8.66 -9.55
C ALA A 73 1.61 7.17 -9.76
N PHE A 74 2.63 6.65 -9.06
CA PHE A 74 2.96 5.22 -9.07
C PHE A 74 1.80 4.34 -8.56
N TYR A 75 1.12 4.75 -7.48
CA TYR A 75 -0.08 4.04 -7.00
C TYR A 75 -1.23 4.11 -8.01
N MET A 76 -1.43 5.23 -8.69
CA MET A 76 -2.44 5.36 -9.74
C MET A 76 -2.18 4.36 -10.87
N VAL A 77 -0.93 4.29 -11.37
CA VAL A 77 -0.55 3.33 -12.41
C VAL A 77 -0.72 1.89 -11.92
N PHE A 78 -0.31 1.59 -10.69
CA PHE A 78 -0.54 0.29 -10.06
C PHE A 78 -2.02 -0.10 -10.08
N TRP A 79 -2.93 0.79 -9.65
CA TRP A 79 -4.37 0.51 -9.64
C TRP A 79 -4.95 0.36 -11.04
N LEU A 80 -4.46 1.11 -12.04
CA LEU A 80 -4.87 0.95 -13.44
C LEU A 80 -4.47 -0.42 -13.98
N LEU A 81 -3.23 -0.84 -13.75
CA LEU A 81 -2.73 -2.14 -14.18
C LEU A 81 -3.44 -3.30 -13.47
N ASP A 82 -3.74 -3.15 -12.17
CA ASP A 82 -4.51 -4.14 -11.40
C ASP A 82 -5.93 -4.27 -11.98
N ASN A 83 -6.58 -3.16 -12.34
CA ASN A 83 -7.87 -3.17 -12.99
C ASN A 83 -7.82 -3.85 -14.38
N ILE A 84 -6.80 -3.57 -15.19
CA ILE A 84 -6.58 -4.23 -16.49
C ILE A 84 -6.42 -5.75 -16.28
N TYR A 85 -5.61 -6.16 -15.30
CA TYR A 85 -5.42 -7.57 -14.96
C TYR A 85 -6.74 -8.27 -14.60
N ILE A 86 -7.61 -7.61 -13.82
CA ILE A 86 -8.92 -8.14 -13.44
C ILE A 86 -9.80 -8.33 -14.67
N VAL A 87 -9.88 -7.32 -15.53
CA VAL A 87 -10.66 -7.37 -16.78
C VAL A 87 -10.15 -8.50 -17.68
N MET A 88 -8.82 -8.61 -17.87
CA MET A 88 -8.20 -9.69 -18.64
C MET A 88 -8.53 -11.08 -18.09
N LYS A 89 -8.62 -11.21 -16.75
CA LYS A 89 -9.02 -12.45 -16.08
C LYS A 89 -10.50 -12.77 -16.31
N MET A 90 -11.39 -11.77 -16.20
CA MET A 90 -12.84 -11.97 -16.31
C MET A 90 -13.29 -12.28 -17.74
N VAL A 91 -12.72 -11.60 -18.72
CA VAL A 91 -13.12 -11.75 -20.14
C VAL A 91 -12.37 -12.89 -20.83
N ASN A 92 -11.33 -13.43 -20.21
CA ASN A 92 -10.51 -14.55 -20.71
C ASN A 92 -9.92 -14.34 -22.13
N ILE A 93 -9.71 -13.09 -22.56
CA ILE A 93 -9.19 -12.74 -23.89
C ILE A 93 -7.65 -12.89 -23.97
N SER A 94 -6.97 -12.99 -22.81
CA SER A 94 -5.51 -12.92 -22.75
C SER A 94 -4.86 -14.27 -22.43
N THR A 95 -3.62 -14.46 -22.91
CA THR A 95 -2.80 -15.62 -22.54
C THR A 95 -2.38 -15.56 -21.06
N ALA A 96 -2.05 -16.70 -20.47
CA ALA A 96 -1.55 -16.76 -19.09
C ALA A 96 -0.28 -15.93 -18.91
N GLU A 97 0.61 -15.90 -19.91
CA GLU A 97 1.85 -15.13 -19.91
C GLU A 97 1.58 -13.61 -19.85
N GLN A 98 0.66 -13.13 -20.69
CA GLN A 98 0.28 -11.71 -20.69
C GLN A 98 -0.28 -11.27 -19.35
N ARG A 99 -1.15 -12.09 -18.72
CA ARG A 99 -1.69 -11.82 -17.38
C ARG A 99 -0.59 -11.77 -16.32
N LEU A 100 0.37 -12.70 -16.39
CA LEU A 100 1.51 -12.72 -15.47
C LEU A 100 2.39 -11.48 -15.63
N LEU A 101 2.64 -11.06 -16.86
CA LEU A 101 3.42 -9.87 -17.18
C LEU A 101 2.77 -8.61 -16.58
N VAL A 102 1.47 -8.39 -16.85
CA VAL A 102 0.72 -7.25 -16.30
C VAL A 102 0.77 -7.25 -14.77
N LYS A 103 0.56 -8.40 -14.13
CA LYS A 103 0.63 -8.54 -12.67
C LYS A 103 2.03 -8.21 -12.13
N THR A 104 3.08 -8.68 -12.78
CA THR A 104 4.48 -8.42 -12.38
C THR A 104 4.83 -6.94 -12.50
N VAL A 105 4.45 -6.31 -13.62
CA VAL A 105 4.67 -4.88 -13.82
C VAL A 105 3.89 -4.05 -12.78
N SER A 106 2.63 -4.39 -12.56
CA SER A 106 1.78 -3.76 -11.53
C SER A 106 2.45 -3.81 -10.15
N ARG A 107 2.95 -4.98 -9.74
CA ARG A 107 3.66 -5.15 -8.45
C ARG A 107 4.92 -4.26 -8.35
N ARG A 108 5.69 -4.11 -9.44
CA ARG A 108 6.86 -3.21 -9.46
C ARG A 108 6.47 -1.76 -9.20
N PHE A 109 5.40 -1.27 -9.86
CA PHE A 109 4.88 0.08 -9.62
C PHE A 109 4.42 0.27 -8.18
N GLN A 110 3.77 -0.73 -7.59
CA GLN A 110 3.35 -0.71 -6.18
C GLN A 110 4.56 -0.57 -5.25
N ILE A 111 5.61 -1.38 -5.43
CA ILE A 111 6.82 -1.35 -4.60
C ILE A 111 7.49 0.01 -4.66
N VAL A 112 7.69 0.56 -5.87
CA VAL A 112 8.30 1.88 -6.03
C VAL A 112 7.44 2.97 -5.37
N GLY A 113 6.13 2.94 -5.58
CA GLY A 113 5.20 3.87 -4.94
C GLY A 113 5.28 3.82 -3.41
N GLN A 114 5.37 2.62 -2.83
CA GLN A 114 5.50 2.43 -1.37
C GLN A 114 6.83 2.97 -0.84
N LEU A 115 7.95 2.70 -1.51
CA LEU A 115 9.26 3.22 -1.10
C LEU A 115 9.27 4.75 -1.10
N LEU A 116 8.76 5.38 -2.16
CA LEU A 116 8.67 6.84 -2.23
C LEU A 116 7.76 7.41 -1.14
N PHE A 117 6.63 6.75 -0.86
CA PHE A 117 5.73 7.15 0.21
C PHE A 117 6.38 7.01 1.58
N LEU A 118 7.17 5.95 1.81
CA LEU A 118 7.91 5.75 3.05
C LEU A 118 8.94 6.88 3.26
N ILE A 119 9.71 7.22 2.22
CA ILE A 119 10.67 8.33 2.25
C ILE A 119 9.96 9.64 2.62
N TYR A 120 8.81 9.92 2.00
CA TYR A 120 7.99 11.08 2.32
C TYR A 120 7.54 11.09 3.78
N CYS A 121 7.03 9.96 4.30
CA CYS A 121 6.58 9.84 5.70
C CYS A 121 7.72 10.07 6.69
N VAL A 122 8.90 9.47 6.45
CA VAL A 122 10.09 9.64 7.31
C VAL A 122 10.56 11.10 7.31
N LYS A 123 10.62 11.75 6.13
CA LYS A 123 10.98 13.16 6.04
C LYS A 123 10.00 14.05 6.80
N THR A 124 8.70 13.83 6.61
CA THR A 124 7.68 14.62 7.28
C THR A 124 7.68 14.38 8.79
N LEU A 125 7.91 13.14 9.22
CA LEU A 125 8.08 12.81 10.63
C LEU A 125 9.26 13.58 11.25
N ARG A 126 10.43 13.62 10.58
CA ARG A 126 11.58 14.41 11.05
C ARG A 126 11.21 15.89 11.18
N ARG A 127 10.47 16.44 10.22
CA ARG A 127 10.03 17.83 10.28
C ARG A 127 9.17 18.12 11.50
N THR A 128 8.28 17.20 11.91
CA THR A 128 7.46 17.40 13.12
C THR A 128 8.30 17.51 14.41
N TYR A 129 9.50 16.93 14.45
CA TYR A 129 10.43 17.11 15.57
C TYR A 129 11.08 18.49 15.56
N THR A 130 11.44 19.01 14.38
CA THR A 130 11.95 20.37 14.22
C THR A 130 10.88 21.40 14.59
N ASP A 131 9.66 21.23 14.07
CA ASP A 131 8.52 22.11 14.37
C ASP A 131 8.21 22.15 15.88
N GLU A 132 8.36 21.00 16.60
CA GLU A 132 8.19 20.98 18.06
C GLU A 132 9.30 21.75 18.77
N SER A 133 10.56 21.61 18.32
CA SER A 133 11.71 22.34 18.89
C SER A 133 11.53 23.85 18.71
N ASP A 134 11.14 24.27 17.50
CA ASP A 134 10.91 25.68 17.16
C ASP A 134 9.73 26.25 17.97
N LEU A 135 8.66 25.47 18.14
CA LEU A 135 7.51 25.87 18.96
C LEU A 135 7.90 26.06 20.44
N LYS A 136 8.75 25.15 20.99
CA LYS A 136 9.27 25.27 22.36
C LYS A 136 10.17 26.50 22.53
N GLY A 137 11.01 26.80 21.53
CA GLY A 137 11.83 28.02 21.51
C GLY A 137 10.97 29.28 21.45
N ALA A 138 9.93 29.31 20.63
CA ALA A 138 9.01 30.44 20.53
C ALA A 138 8.14 30.64 21.78
N ALA A 139 7.80 29.57 22.51
CA ALA A 139 7.03 29.65 23.75
C ALA A 139 7.75 30.41 24.87
N LEU A 140 9.09 30.40 24.89
CA LEU A 140 9.92 31.21 25.79
C LEU A 140 9.77 32.72 25.53
N ASN A 141 9.32 33.11 24.32
CA ASN A 141 9.23 34.51 23.86
C ASN A 141 7.81 35.08 23.82
N LYS A 142 6.92 34.76 24.77
CA LYS A 142 5.57 35.39 24.97
C LYS A 142 4.38 34.76 24.25
N MET A 143 4.39 33.48 23.97
CA MET A 143 3.23 32.78 23.41
C MET A 143 2.15 32.53 24.48
N THR A 144 0.86 32.71 24.14
CA THR A 144 -0.25 32.35 25.05
C THR A 144 -0.26 30.84 25.29
N VAL A 145 -0.34 30.42 26.57
CA VAL A 145 -0.32 28.99 26.97
C VAL A 145 -1.36 28.14 26.23
N LYS A 146 -2.53 28.71 25.94
CA LYS A 146 -3.60 28.03 25.19
C LYS A 146 -3.15 27.70 23.79
N TYR A 147 -2.60 28.66 23.05
CA TYR A 147 -2.13 28.47 21.67
C TYR A 147 -0.98 27.46 21.60
N PHE A 148 -0.03 27.54 22.55
CA PHE A 148 1.05 26.55 22.63
C PHE A 148 0.53 25.13 22.81
N ARG A 149 -0.42 24.89 23.71
CA ARG A 149 -1.02 23.58 23.97
C ARG A 149 -1.76 23.05 22.75
N GLU A 150 -2.52 23.89 22.06
CA GLU A 150 -3.26 23.50 20.83
C GLU A 150 -2.29 23.14 19.70
N SER A 151 -1.25 23.92 19.47
CA SER A 151 -0.23 23.66 18.43
C SER A 151 0.54 22.38 18.73
N LEU A 152 0.91 22.14 19.99
CA LEU A 152 1.59 20.91 20.41
C LEU A 152 0.70 19.67 20.19
N ALA A 153 -0.60 19.76 20.50
CA ALA A 153 -1.55 18.68 20.29
C ALA A 153 -1.68 18.32 18.80
N VAL A 154 -1.63 19.32 17.89
CA VAL A 154 -1.63 19.10 16.45
C VAL A 154 -0.36 18.36 16.02
N ILE A 155 0.82 18.78 16.48
CA ILE A 155 2.11 18.13 16.16
C ILE A 155 2.09 16.66 16.61
N TYR A 156 1.63 16.35 17.84
CA TYR A 156 1.56 14.98 18.33
C TYR A 156 0.57 14.11 17.55
N ARG A 157 -0.57 14.66 17.12
CA ARG A 157 -1.53 13.96 16.26
C ARG A 157 -0.90 13.63 14.91
N LEU A 158 -0.26 14.59 14.26
CA LEU A 158 0.44 14.39 12.99
C LEU A 158 1.54 13.34 13.12
N ARG A 159 2.35 13.39 14.18
CA ARG A 159 3.41 12.42 14.43
C ARG A 159 2.87 11.01 14.55
N ARG A 160 1.80 10.81 15.32
CA ARG A 160 1.12 9.51 15.45
C ARG A 160 0.64 9.01 14.09
N ASP A 161 0.00 9.86 13.31
CA ASP A 161 -0.55 9.49 12.01
C ASP A 161 0.55 9.09 11.02
N TYR A 162 1.71 9.79 11.01
CA TYR A 162 2.85 9.40 10.19
C TYR A 162 3.52 8.11 10.66
N LEU A 163 3.63 7.87 11.96
CA LEU A 163 4.13 6.60 12.49
C LEU A 163 3.25 5.44 12.06
N LEU A 164 1.93 5.56 12.19
CA LEU A 164 0.98 4.55 11.73
C LEU A 164 1.08 4.30 10.22
N ASN A 165 1.27 5.35 9.43
CA ASN A 165 1.47 5.24 7.98
C ASN A 165 2.79 4.53 7.63
N ILE A 166 3.87 4.75 8.38
CA ILE A 166 5.15 4.05 8.20
C ILE A 166 4.97 2.55 8.49
N VAL A 167 4.35 2.20 9.63
CA VAL A 167 4.09 0.79 9.98
C VAL A 167 3.25 0.12 8.90
N ARG A 168 2.16 0.77 8.48
CA ARG A 168 1.31 0.26 7.41
C ARG A 168 2.08 0.06 6.10
N ALA A 169 2.84 1.06 5.66
CA ALA A 169 3.62 0.97 4.43
C ALA A 169 4.67 -0.14 4.49
N PHE A 170 5.28 -0.34 5.66
CA PHE A 170 6.22 -1.43 5.88
C PHE A 170 5.55 -2.81 5.80
N CYS A 171 4.40 -3.00 6.44
CA CYS A 171 3.62 -4.24 6.35
C CYS A 171 3.19 -4.53 4.91
N ASP A 172 2.68 -3.52 4.20
CA ASP A 172 2.29 -3.65 2.80
C ASP A 172 3.50 -4.00 1.91
N PHE A 173 4.68 -3.44 2.19
CA PHE A 173 5.93 -3.75 1.48
C PHE A 173 6.34 -5.21 1.69
N VAL A 174 6.34 -5.70 2.93
CA VAL A 174 6.67 -7.11 3.24
C VAL A 174 5.72 -8.07 2.51
N ILE A 175 4.43 -7.76 2.46
CA ILE A 175 3.43 -8.56 1.73
C ILE A 175 3.69 -8.54 0.21
N CYS A 176 4.21 -7.44 -0.34
CA CYS A 176 4.47 -7.33 -1.76
C CYS A 176 5.75 -8.05 -2.20
N VAL A 177 6.74 -8.20 -1.31
CA VAL A 177 8.02 -8.84 -1.63
C VAL A 177 7.93 -10.36 -1.55
N ASN A 178 7.10 -10.90 -0.64
CA ASN A 178 6.80 -12.33 -0.56
C ASN A 178 5.73 -12.74 -1.57
#